data_befdf7cdac5a09b709021ae7fd1571f8
#
_entry.id   befdf7cdac5a09b709021ae7fd1571f8
#
_cell.length_a   1.000
_cell.length_b   1.000
_cell.length_c   1.000
_cell.angle_alpha   90.00
_cell.angle_beta   90.00
_cell.angle_gamma   90.00
#
_symmetry.space_group_name_H-M   'P 1'
#
loop_
_entity.id
_entity.type
_entity.pdbx_description
1 polymer ?
#
loop_
_entity_poly.entity_id
_entity_poly.type
_entity_poly.pdbx_seq_one_letter_code
_entity_poly.pdbx_strand_id
1 'polypeptide(L)'
;MIKSVAEIALMQRAKDMTLEVHKATASILREGITTTEVEDFINQAHYAVGAAKGSYFCIVLFGEDTAYPHGVKSPKALEKNDTVLIDTGCQLQGYNSDITRTYVFGEPNARQRQLWQLEQDAQIAAFDAATLGTLCGDVDAAARVVLEAAGFGPDYNVPGLPHRTGHGIGLDIHEWPYLVRNDVTPLA
;
A
#
# COMPACT_ATOMS: atom_id res chain seq x y z
N MET A 1 2.54 -10.50 -15.92
CA MET A 1 2.16 -11.82 -16.47
C MET A 1 0.70 -12.09 -16.16
N ILE A 2 -0.05 -12.63 -17.15
CA ILE A 2 -1.46 -13.03 -16.96
C ILE A 2 -1.50 -14.23 -16.01
N LYS A 3 -2.37 -14.19 -15.01
CA LYS A 3 -2.55 -15.25 -14.00
C LYS A 3 -3.74 -16.14 -14.37
N SER A 4 -3.59 -17.43 -14.15
CA SER A 4 -4.69 -18.39 -14.23
C SER A 4 -5.68 -18.23 -13.06
N VAL A 5 -6.86 -18.83 -13.17
CA VAL A 5 -7.88 -18.81 -12.10
C VAL A 5 -7.33 -19.36 -10.78
N ALA A 6 -6.50 -20.42 -10.83
CA ALA A 6 -5.89 -21.03 -9.64
C ALA A 6 -4.89 -20.08 -8.96
N GLU A 7 -4.06 -19.37 -9.75
CA GLU A 7 -3.12 -18.38 -9.25
C GLU A 7 -3.84 -17.18 -8.62
N ILE A 8 -4.90 -16.69 -9.27
CA ILE A 8 -5.74 -15.61 -8.73
C ILE A 8 -6.37 -16.04 -7.39
N ALA A 9 -6.83 -17.28 -7.26
CA ALA A 9 -7.39 -17.79 -6.01
C ALA A 9 -6.35 -17.82 -4.87
N LEU A 10 -5.11 -18.19 -5.15
CA LEU A 10 -4.01 -18.15 -4.16
C LEU A 10 -3.69 -16.71 -3.74
N MET A 11 -3.58 -15.79 -4.70
CA MET A 11 -3.33 -14.37 -4.44
C MET A 11 -4.47 -13.75 -3.63
N GLN A 12 -5.72 -14.08 -3.99
CA GLN A 12 -6.90 -13.62 -3.24
C GLN A 12 -6.85 -14.09 -1.78
N ARG A 13 -6.49 -15.35 -1.56
CA ARG A 13 -6.36 -15.89 -0.20
C ARG A 13 -5.21 -15.22 0.57
N ALA A 14 -4.05 -15.04 -0.05
CA ALA A 14 -2.93 -14.32 0.58
C ALA A 14 -3.35 -12.88 0.96
N LYS A 15 -4.08 -12.19 0.06
CA LYS A 15 -4.65 -10.87 0.32
C LYS A 15 -5.60 -10.89 1.53
N ASP A 16 -6.53 -11.85 1.59
CA ASP A 16 -7.50 -11.95 2.68
C ASP A 16 -6.80 -12.20 4.03
N MET A 17 -5.76 -13.04 4.07
CA MET A 17 -4.92 -13.24 5.25
C MET A 17 -4.28 -11.92 5.71
N THR A 18 -3.68 -11.16 4.81
CA THR A 18 -3.07 -9.86 5.13
C THR A 18 -4.11 -8.84 5.61
N LEU A 19 -5.32 -8.83 5.05
CA LEU A 19 -6.40 -7.96 5.54
C LEU A 19 -6.83 -8.29 6.97
N GLU A 20 -6.88 -9.58 7.35
CA GLU A 20 -7.14 -9.97 8.75
C GLU A 20 -6.01 -9.51 9.68
N VAL A 21 -4.75 -9.58 9.23
CA VAL A 21 -3.61 -9.05 9.98
C VAL A 21 -3.73 -7.54 10.18
N HIS A 22 -4.10 -6.77 9.14
CA HIS A 22 -4.35 -5.32 9.28
C HIS A 22 -5.43 -5.00 10.31
N LYS A 23 -6.55 -5.74 10.32
CA LYS A 23 -7.61 -5.56 11.32
C LYS A 23 -7.12 -5.84 12.73
N ALA A 24 -6.38 -6.94 12.92
CA ALA A 24 -5.80 -7.30 14.21
C ALA A 24 -4.78 -6.23 14.67
N THR A 25 -3.93 -5.75 13.77
CA THR A 25 -2.92 -4.73 14.07
C THR A 25 -3.56 -3.42 14.54
N ALA A 26 -4.65 -2.98 13.91
CA ALA A 26 -5.35 -1.77 14.36
C ALA A 26 -5.82 -1.86 15.82
N SER A 27 -6.13 -3.06 16.32
CA SER A 27 -6.62 -3.27 17.69
C SER A 27 -5.55 -3.20 18.78
N ILE A 28 -4.28 -3.34 18.42
CA ILE A 28 -3.17 -3.31 19.39
C ILE A 28 -2.51 -1.93 19.51
N LEU A 29 -2.87 -1.00 18.64
CA LEU A 29 -2.27 0.33 18.65
C LEU A 29 -2.63 1.08 19.93
N ARG A 30 -1.62 1.63 20.58
CA ARG A 30 -1.72 2.45 21.76
C ARG A 30 -0.62 3.50 21.76
N GLU A 31 -0.83 4.60 22.44
CA GLU A 31 0.20 5.61 22.62
C GLU A 31 1.47 4.98 23.22
N GLY A 32 2.61 5.33 22.64
CA GLY A 32 3.93 4.83 23.05
C GLY A 32 4.33 3.46 22.46
N ILE A 33 3.45 2.73 21.77
CA ILE A 33 3.86 1.51 21.04
C ILE A 33 4.86 1.89 19.95
N THR A 34 5.92 1.12 19.80
CA THR A 34 6.95 1.39 18.77
C THR A 34 6.62 0.71 17.44
N THR A 35 7.17 1.26 16.35
CA THR A 35 7.08 0.63 15.01
C THR A 35 7.58 -0.80 15.04
N THR A 36 8.69 -1.09 15.75
CA THR A 36 9.25 -2.45 15.88
C THR A 36 8.28 -3.41 16.59
N GLU A 37 7.63 -2.97 17.70
CA GLU A 37 6.63 -3.82 18.38
C GLU A 37 5.45 -4.14 17.47
N VAL A 38 5.04 -3.20 16.62
CA VAL A 38 3.96 -3.41 15.65
C VAL A 38 4.41 -4.35 14.52
N GLU A 39 5.64 -4.20 14.01
CA GLU A 39 6.21 -5.12 13.01
C GLU A 39 6.30 -6.56 13.53
N ASP A 40 6.77 -6.73 14.78
CA ASP A 40 6.82 -8.05 15.43
C ASP A 40 5.42 -8.66 15.59
N PHE A 41 4.43 -7.86 15.99
CA PHE A 41 3.04 -8.30 16.06
C PHE A 41 2.51 -8.73 14.67
N ILE A 42 2.71 -7.93 13.63
CA ILE A 42 2.28 -8.22 12.26
C ILE A 42 2.87 -9.54 11.79
N ASN A 43 4.16 -9.76 12.04
CA ASN A 43 4.82 -11.01 11.67
C ASN A 43 4.19 -12.22 12.40
N GLN A 44 3.94 -12.12 13.70
CA GLN A 44 3.28 -13.18 14.48
C GLN A 44 1.83 -13.40 14.01
N ALA A 45 1.11 -12.32 13.70
CA ALA A 45 -0.25 -12.41 13.19
C ALA A 45 -0.31 -13.11 11.82
N HIS A 46 0.65 -12.87 10.92
CA HIS A 46 0.76 -13.61 9.66
C HIS A 46 0.98 -15.11 9.88
N TYR A 47 1.80 -15.52 10.84
CA TYR A 47 1.90 -16.95 11.23
C TYR A 47 0.55 -17.49 11.72
N ALA A 48 -0.14 -16.73 12.56
CA ALA A 48 -1.42 -17.14 13.14
C ALA A 48 -2.54 -17.34 12.09
N VAL A 49 -2.54 -16.56 11.03
CA VAL A 49 -3.50 -16.73 9.91
C VAL A 49 -3.06 -17.77 8.89
N GLY A 50 -1.91 -18.43 9.09
CA GLY A 50 -1.44 -19.55 8.27
C GLY A 50 -0.39 -19.22 7.20
N ALA A 51 0.21 -18.03 7.25
CA ALA A 51 1.37 -17.71 6.42
C ALA A 51 2.62 -18.40 7.00
N ALA A 52 3.04 -19.50 6.37
CA ALA A 52 4.08 -20.40 6.92
C ALA A 52 5.46 -19.75 7.13
N LYS A 53 5.69 -18.57 6.53
CA LYS A 53 6.93 -17.79 6.67
C LYS A 53 6.74 -16.47 7.41
N GLY A 54 5.53 -16.21 7.96
CA GLY A 54 5.19 -14.90 8.54
C GLY A 54 5.02 -13.82 7.47
N SER A 55 5.41 -12.59 7.79
CA SER A 55 5.45 -11.50 6.84
C SER A 55 6.52 -11.71 5.78
N TYR A 56 6.19 -11.49 4.51
CA TYR A 56 7.16 -11.43 3.44
C TYR A 56 7.96 -10.12 3.48
N PHE A 57 7.27 -9.04 3.79
CA PHE A 57 7.83 -7.72 4.10
C PHE A 57 6.91 -7.02 5.09
N CYS A 58 7.45 -6.01 5.79
CA CYS A 58 6.67 -5.19 6.70
C CYS A 58 7.31 -3.82 6.84
N ILE A 59 6.52 -2.78 6.62
CA ILE A 59 6.88 -1.37 6.82
C ILE A 59 5.81 -0.78 7.75
N VAL A 60 6.24 -0.25 8.89
CA VAL A 60 5.37 0.46 9.83
C VAL A 60 5.95 1.84 10.09
N LEU A 61 5.17 2.88 9.81
CA LEU A 61 5.60 4.27 9.92
C LEU A 61 4.57 5.10 10.67
N PHE A 62 5.04 6.04 11.49
CA PHE A 62 4.21 6.95 12.28
C PHE A 62 4.56 8.42 12.00
N GLY A 63 3.54 9.28 11.99
CA GLY A 63 3.68 10.73 11.84
C GLY A 63 4.38 11.13 10.53
N GLU A 64 5.38 12.01 10.62
CA GLU A 64 6.12 12.50 9.45
C GLU A 64 6.90 11.42 8.71
N ASP A 65 7.27 10.31 9.36
CA ASP A 65 8.00 9.21 8.71
C ASP A 65 7.16 8.53 7.62
N THR A 66 5.83 8.67 7.66
CA THR A 66 4.93 8.15 6.61
C THR A 66 5.16 8.79 5.23
N ALA A 67 5.93 9.88 5.15
CA ALA A 67 6.33 10.49 3.89
C ALA A 67 7.47 9.73 3.17
N TYR A 68 8.09 8.74 3.81
CA TYR A 68 9.19 7.97 3.23
C TYR A 68 8.72 6.60 2.74
N PRO A 69 8.52 6.41 1.42
CA PRO A 69 7.88 5.21 0.87
C PRO A 69 8.63 3.89 1.14
N HIS A 70 9.93 3.97 1.45
CA HIS A 70 10.75 2.80 1.78
C HIS A 70 11.11 2.69 3.27
N GLY A 71 10.41 3.47 4.11
CA GLY A 71 10.61 3.46 5.55
C GLY A 71 11.83 4.25 6.02
N VAL A 72 11.99 4.24 7.34
CA VAL A 72 13.12 4.86 8.06
C VAL A 72 13.83 3.81 8.91
N LYS A 73 15.10 4.06 9.25
CA LYS A 73 15.90 3.09 10.00
C LYS A 73 15.65 3.12 11.50
N SER A 74 15.19 4.25 12.03
CA SER A 74 15.03 4.44 13.47
C SER A 74 13.60 4.12 13.89
N PRO A 75 13.40 3.24 14.90
CA PRO A 75 12.08 3.02 15.47
C PRO A 75 11.50 4.30 16.05
N LYS A 76 10.18 4.47 15.89
CA LYS A 76 9.42 5.60 16.43
C LYS A 76 8.30 5.09 17.32
N ALA A 77 8.03 5.80 18.42
CA ALA A 77 6.86 5.56 19.26
C ALA A 77 5.64 6.30 18.70
N LEU A 78 4.48 5.66 18.77
CA LEU A 78 3.21 6.21 18.30
C LEU A 78 2.73 7.31 19.24
N GLU A 79 2.42 8.45 18.68
CA GLU A 79 1.85 9.60 19.39
C GLU A 79 0.38 9.81 18.98
N LYS A 80 -0.36 10.48 19.85
CA LYS A 80 -1.75 10.81 19.57
C LYS A 80 -1.86 11.71 18.34
N ASN A 81 -2.78 11.35 17.46
CA ASN A 81 -3.06 12.01 16.16
C ASN A 81 -1.97 11.81 15.09
N ASP A 82 -1.02 10.93 15.31
CA ASP A 82 -0.10 10.51 14.26
C ASP A 82 -0.86 9.84 13.10
N THR A 83 -0.38 10.10 11.89
CA THR A 83 -0.69 9.25 10.75
C THR A 83 0.04 7.93 10.94
N VAL A 84 -0.66 6.82 10.74
CA VAL A 84 -0.13 5.46 10.76
C VAL A 84 -0.17 4.92 9.35
N LEU A 85 0.97 4.51 8.82
CA LEU A 85 1.08 3.76 7.58
C LEU A 85 1.61 2.38 7.88
N ILE A 86 0.90 1.36 7.43
CA ILE A 86 1.32 -0.03 7.50
C ILE A 86 1.25 -0.60 6.10
N ASP A 87 2.39 -1.08 5.61
CA ASP A 87 2.53 -1.74 4.34
C ASP A 87 3.15 -3.11 4.55
N THR A 88 2.38 -4.17 4.26
CA THR A 88 2.79 -5.53 4.56
C THR A 88 2.13 -6.55 3.65
N GLY A 89 2.75 -7.70 3.57
CA GLY A 89 2.24 -8.83 2.82
C GLY A 89 2.80 -10.16 3.30
N CYS A 90 2.19 -11.23 2.84
CA CYS A 90 2.65 -12.59 3.08
C CYS A 90 2.72 -13.41 1.78
N GLN A 91 3.29 -14.59 1.87
CA GLN A 91 3.35 -15.55 0.78
C GLN A 91 2.48 -16.77 1.06
N LEU A 92 1.66 -17.16 0.07
CA LEU A 92 0.94 -18.43 0.07
C LEU A 92 1.31 -19.24 -1.18
N GLN A 93 1.98 -20.37 -0.99
CA GLN A 93 2.49 -21.23 -2.07
C GLN A 93 3.30 -20.45 -3.14
N GLY A 94 4.09 -19.48 -2.69
CA GLY A 94 4.94 -18.64 -3.54
C GLY A 94 4.27 -17.37 -4.06
N TYR A 95 2.94 -17.25 -4.01
CA TYR A 95 2.22 -16.03 -4.43
C TYR A 95 2.14 -15.01 -3.31
N ASN A 96 2.39 -13.75 -3.66
CA ASN A 96 2.46 -12.64 -2.72
C ASN A 96 1.12 -11.92 -2.56
N SER A 97 0.92 -11.36 -1.37
CA SER A 97 0.04 -10.23 -1.13
C SER A 97 0.86 -8.98 -0.83
N ASP A 98 0.26 -7.82 -1.10
CA ASP A 98 0.86 -6.50 -0.93
C ASP A 98 -0.25 -5.51 -0.62
N ILE A 99 -0.36 -5.08 0.64
CA ILE A 99 -1.47 -4.25 1.11
C ILE A 99 -0.96 -3.14 2.00
N THR A 100 -1.17 -1.91 1.57
CA THR A 100 -0.97 -0.72 2.40
C THR A 100 -2.28 -0.26 3.03
N ARG A 101 -2.23 0.20 4.27
CA ARG A 101 -3.30 0.92 4.95
C ARG A 101 -2.75 2.14 5.67
N THR A 102 -3.42 3.27 5.45
CA THR A 102 -3.08 4.56 6.08
C THR A 102 -4.29 5.10 6.82
N TYR A 103 -4.12 5.45 8.08
CA TYR A 103 -5.15 6.02 8.94
C TYR A 103 -4.53 6.90 10.04
N VAL A 104 -5.33 7.47 10.94
CA VAL A 104 -4.84 8.32 12.03
C VAL A 104 -5.12 7.65 13.38
N PHE A 105 -4.14 7.62 14.27
CA PHE A 105 -4.31 7.16 15.64
C PHE A 105 -4.98 8.24 16.49
N GLY A 106 -6.30 8.17 16.61
CA GLY A 106 -7.13 9.17 17.28
C GLY A 106 -8.00 9.97 16.32
N GLU A 107 -8.10 11.28 16.52
CA GLU A 107 -8.95 12.15 15.71
C GLU A 107 -8.15 12.84 14.59
N PRO A 108 -8.41 12.52 13.32
CA PRO A 108 -7.73 13.19 12.23
C PRO A 108 -8.14 14.66 12.13
N ASN A 109 -7.17 15.54 11.88
CA ASN A 109 -7.43 16.93 11.57
C ASN A 109 -7.98 17.12 10.14
N ALA A 110 -8.43 18.33 9.81
CA ALA A 110 -9.04 18.62 8.49
C ALA A 110 -8.07 18.34 7.32
N ARG A 111 -6.77 18.60 7.50
CA ARG A 111 -5.75 18.37 6.46
C ARG A 111 -5.51 16.89 6.24
N GLN A 112 -5.44 16.10 7.30
CA GLN A 112 -5.30 14.63 7.20
C GLN A 112 -6.50 14.02 6.48
N ARG A 113 -7.74 14.42 6.82
CA ARG A 113 -8.95 13.96 6.12
C ARG A 113 -8.94 14.33 4.64
N GLN A 114 -8.56 15.57 4.31
CA GLN A 114 -8.48 16.05 2.94
C GLN A 114 -7.47 15.23 2.11
N LEU A 115 -6.26 15.00 2.65
CA LEU A 115 -5.21 14.26 1.95
C LEU A 115 -5.58 12.79 1.78
N TRP A 116 -6.18 12.18 2.81
CA TRP A 116 -6.65 10.80 2.72
C TRP A 116 -7.74 10.63 1.65
N GLN A 117 -8.70 11.56 1.60
CA GLN A 117 -9.74 11.53 0.57
C GLN A 117 -9.16 11.72 -0.83
N LEU A 118 -8.23 12.66 -0.99
CA LEU A 118 -7.57 12.91 -2.27
C LEU A 118 -6.80 11.69 -2.78
N GLU A 119 -6.09 10.98 -1.89
CA GLU A 119 -5.38 9.74 -2.22
C GLU A 119 -6.37 8.64 -2.63
N GLN A 120 -7.48 8.50 -1.91
CA GLN A 120 -8.53 7.56 -2.27
C GLN A 120 -9.14 7.87 -3.64
N ASP A 121 -9.41 9.15 -3.93
CA ASP A 121 -9.96 9.56 -5.22
C ASP A 121 -8.97 9.28 -6.36
N ALA A 122 -7.66 9.51 -6.14
CA ALA A 122 -6.61 9.18 -7.10
C ALA A 122 -6.48 7.67 -7.34
N GLN A 123 -6.55 6.86 -6.27
CA GLN A 123 -6.55 5.39 -6.37
C GLN A 123 -7.77 4.89 -7.16
N ILE A 124 -8.97 5.41 -6.88
CA ILE A 124 -10.20 5.05 -7.60
C ILE A 124 -10.08 5.42 -9.08
N ALA A 125 -9.58 6.61 -9.39
CA ALA A 125 -9.39 7.04 -10.78
C ALA A 125 -8.43 6.10 -11.55
N ALA A 126 -7.33 5.69 -10.94
CA ALA A 126 -6.41 4.70 -11.51
C ALA A 126 -7.08 3.33 -11.68
N PHE A 127 -7.83 2.87 -10.68
CA PHE A 127 -8.53 1.59 -10.73
C PHE A 127 -9.58 1.56 -11.85
N ASP A 128 -10.38 2.61 -11.98
CA ASP A 128 -11.40 2.73 -13.02
C ASP A 128 -10.79 2.81 -14.43
N ALA A 129 -9.62 3.44 -14.57
CA ALA A 129 -8.87 3.48 -15.81
C ALA A 129 -8.22 2.12 -16.16
N ALA A 130 -7.99 1.24 -15.19
CA ALA A 130 -7.29 -0.03 -15.38
C ALA A 130 -8.18 -1.10 -16.04
N THR A 131 -8.53 -0.88 -17.31
CA THR A 131 -9.32 -1.81 -18.11
C THR A 131 -8.46 -2.51 -19.17
N LEU A 132 -8.95 -3.63 -19.71
CA LEU A 132 -8.24 -4.36 -20.77
C LEU A 132 -7.93 -3.45 -21.97
N GLY A 133 -6.67 -3.43 -22.36
CA GLY A 133 -6.17 -2.63 -23.49
C GLY A 133 -5.75 -1.21 -23.11
N THR A 134 -6.06 -0.71 -21.92
CA THR A 134 -5.56 0.59 -21.44
C THR A 134 -4.05 0.52 -21.26
N LEU A 135 -3.34 1.56 -21.70
CA LEU A 135 -1.89 1.65 -21.50
C LEU A 135 -1.54 1.88 -20.02
N CYS A 136 -0.50 1.25 -19.54
CA CYS A 136 -0.05 1.39 -18.15
C CYS A 136 0.25 2.85 -17.77
N GLY A 137 0.78 3.64 -18.72
CA GLY A 137 0.99 5.08 -18.54
C GLY A 137 -0.30 5.88 -18.43
N ASP A 138 -1.39 5.47 -19.08
CA ASP A 138 -2.69 6.14 -18.97
C ASP A 138 -3.34 5.87 -17.60
N VAL A 139 -3.13 4.68 -17.03
CA VAL A 139 -3.56 4.38 -15.65
C VAL A 139 -2.79 5.24 -14.65
N ASP A 140 -1.46 5.39 -14.80
CA ASP A 140 -0.67 6.30 -13.97
C ASP A 140 -1.12 7.76 -14.14
N ALA A 141 -1.41 8.19 -15.36
CA ALA A 141 -1.90 9.54 -15.64
C ALA A 141 -3.25 9.83 -14.97
N ALA A 142 -4.15 8.85 -14.89
CA ALA A 142 -5.46 9.02 -14.25
C ALA A 142 -5.33 9.41 -12.77
N ALA A 143 -4.44 8.75 -12.01
CA ALA A 143 -4.16 9.13 -10.61
C ALA A 143 -3.53 10.53 -10.52
N ARG A 144 -2.54 10.84 -11.39
CA ARG A 144 -1.83 12.12 -11.35
C ARG A 144 -2.72 13.30 -11.64
N VAL A 145 -3.65 13.19 -12.58
CA VAL A 145 -4.62 14.26 -12.91
C VAL A 145 -5.43 14.68 -11.68
N VAL A 146 -5.85 13.72 -10.85
CA VAL A 146 -6.58 14.03 -9.60
C VAL A 146 -5.70 14.81 -8.63
N LEU A 147 -4.45 14.38 -8.45
CA LEU A 147 -3.50 15.03 -7.54
C LEU A 147 -3.10 16.43 -8.04
N GLU A 148 -2.83 16.57 -9.33
CA GLU A 148 -2.45 17.84 -9.97
C GLU A 148 -3.59 18.88 -9.89
N ALA A 149 -4.84 18.46 -10.06
CA ALA A 149 -6.00 19.33 -9.88
C ALA A 149 -6.13 19.87 -8.45
N ALA A 150 -5.58 19.16 -7.47
CA ALA A 150 -5.52 19.60 -6.07
C ALA A 150 -4.21 20.35 -5.72
N GLY A 151 -3.35 20.63 -6.70
CA GLY A 151 -2.11 21.39 -6.53
C GLY A 151 -0.89 20.56 -6.11
N PHE A 152 -0.92 19.23 -6.31
CA PHE A 152 0.20 18.33 -6.04
C PHE A 152 0.88 17.88 -7.34
N GLY A 153 2.19 17.90 -7.38
CA GLY A 153 2.93 17.64 -8.60
C GLY A 153 3.33 18.93 -9.32
N PRO A 154 3.45 18.98 -10.67
CA PRO A 154 3.12 17.91 -11.63
C PRO A 154 4.17 16.79 -11.67
N ASP A 155 3.83 15.73 -12.41
CA ASP A 155 4.69 14.58 -12.63
C ASP A 155 5.16 13.92 -11.32
N TYR A 156 6.48 13.73 -11.16
CA TYR A 156 7.11 13.17 -9.94
C TYR A 156 7.60 14.24 -8.96
N ASN A 157 7.20 15.49 -9.14
CA ASN A 157 7.57 16.57 -8.22
C ASN A 157 6.83 16.45 -6.88
N VAL A 158 7.53 16.82 -5.80
CA VAL A 158 6.95 16.88 -4.45
C VAL A 158 6.60 18.34 -4.08
N PRO A 159 5.53 18.57 -3.32
CA PRO A 159 4.57 17.56 -2.82
C PRO A 159 3.72 16.99 -3.95
N GLY A 160 3.57 15.68 -4.00
CA GLY A 160 2.86 14.96 -5.07
C GLY A 160 3.10 13.47 -5.00
N LEU A 161 3.00 12.76 -6.13
CA LEU A 161 3.29 11.35 -6.25
C LEU A 161 4.69 11.13 -6.87
N PRO A 162 5.76 11.05 -6.05
CA PRO A 162 7.13 10.86 -6.54
C PRO A 162 7.44 9.40 -6.93
N HIS A 163 6.46 8.52 -6.81
CA HIS A 163 6.56 7.09 -7.04
C HIS A 163 5.66 6.65 -8.21
N ARG A 164 5.81 5.42 -8.67
CA ARG A 164 4.86 4.79 -9.61
C ARG A 164 3.48 4.63 -8.95
N THR A 165 2.43 4.66 -9.76
CA THR A 165 1.05 4.42 -9.29
C THR A 165 0.82 2.96 -8.89
N GLY A 166 1.49 2.02 -9.57
CA GLY A 166 1.35 0.60 -9.24
C GLY A 166 2.31 -0.30 -10.00
N HIS A 167 2.16 -1.59 -9.77
CA HIS A 167 2.97 -2.65 -10.37
C HIS A 167 2.20 -3.97 -10.44
N GLY A 168 2.65 -4.88 -11.29
CA GLY A 168 2.22 -6.26 -11.26
C GLY A 168 2.70 -6.96 -9.99
N ILE A 169 1.97 -7.99 -9.58
CA ILE A 169 2.28 -8.83 -8.41
C ILE A 169 1.96 -10.30 -8.75
N GLY A 170 2.68 -11.22 -8.12
CA GLY A 170 2.47 -12.66 -8.31
C GLY A 170 3.48 -13.47 -7.53
N LEU A 171 4.34 -14.23 -8.21
CA LEU A 171 5.45 -14.95 -7.59
C LEU A 171 6.53 -14.01 -7.06
N ASP A 172 6.74 -12.87 -7.75
CA ASP A 172 7.52 -11.76 -7.23
C ASP A 172 6.59 -10.67 -6.70
N ILE A 173 7.06 -9.93 -5.69
CA ILE A 173 6.30 -8.80 -5.10
C ILE A 173 6.13 -7.69 -6.14
N HIS A 174 7.15 -7.44 -6.95
CA HIS A 174 7.13 -6.49 -8.04
C HIS A 174 7.31 -7.22 -9.36
N GLU A 175 6.24 -7.40 -10.11
CA GLU A 175 6.25 -7.92 -11.48
C GLU A 175 5.97 -6.82 -12.49
N TRP A 176 6.52 -6.96 -13.69
CA TRP A 176 6.12 -6.17 -14.84
C TRP A 176 4.69 -6.56 -15.29
N PRO A 177 3.82 -5.62 -15.80
CA PRO A 177 4.15 -4.22 -16.08
C PRO A 177 4.09 -3.32 -14.85
N TYR A 178 4.66 -2.11 -15.01
CA TYR A 178 4.58 -1.05 -14.02
C TYR A 178 3.62 0.05 -14.50
N LEU A 179 2.78 0.54 -13.60
CA LEU A 179 1.92 1.70 -13.86
C LEU A 179 2.74 2.96 -13.63
N VAL A 180 3.47 3.37 -14.66
CA VAL A 180 4.36 4.53 -14.65
C VAL A 180 4.16 5.37 -15.90
N ARG A 181 4.45 6.66 -15.78
CA ARG A 181 4.38 7.60 -16.88
C ARG A 181 5.12 7.08 -18.13
N ASN A 182 4.48 7.26 -19.28
CA ASN A 182 5.00 6.88 -20.61
C ASN A 182 5.16 5.36 -20.86
N ASP A 183 4.69 4.50 -19.97
CA ASP A 183 4.63 3.07 -20.28
C ASP A 183 3.49 2.80 -21.27
N VAL A 184 3.86 2.35 -22.48
CA VAL A 184 2.93 2.06 -23.59
C VAL A 184 2.44 0.62 -23.60
N THR A 185 2.71 -0.15 -22.55
CA THR A 185 2.24 -1.53 -22.43
C THR A 185 0.76 -1.55 -22.16
N PRO A 186 -0.06 -2.24 -22.98
CA PRO A 186 -1.48 -2.41 -22.69
C PRO A 186 -1.69 -3.43 -21.58
N LEU A 187 -2.67 -3.18 -20.71
CA LEU A 187 -3.17 -4.17 -19.75
C LEU A 187 -3.86 -5.33 -20.51
N ALA A 188 -3.61 -6.58 -20.06
CA ALA A 188 -4.07 -7.80 -20.71
C ALA A 188 -4.68 -8.80 -19.71
#